data_f155867b8818bfdd143e8dde57886544
#
_entry.id   f155867b8818bfdd143e8dde57886544
#
_cell.length_a   1.000
_cell.length_b   1.000
_cell.length_c   1.000
_cell.angle_alpha   90.00
_cell.angle_beta   90.00
_cell.angle_gamma   90.00
#
_symmetry.space_group_name_H-M   'P 1'
#
loop_
_entity.id
_entity.type
_entity.pdbx_description
1 polymer ?
#
loop_
_entity_poly.entity_id
_entity_poly.type
_entity_poly.pdbx_seq_one_letter_code
_entity_poly.pdbx_strand_id
1 'polypeptide(L)'
;MSRTPRLPIGYTLAPMRDEDINQLAEWAAIEGWNPGRSDLAIARRIDPNAFIALRDGDQLVGGGTVFRITPSFGFMGLFIIRADRRGVGLGRALWHHRRDRLIDRLAPGATIGMDGVLDMVPFYNDGGFRLAHHDLRYQGVASGEHDPYVLALIDEDRTDIRRLDAALFGADRSAFIDAWLSAPGVQAVVIRSESQRVLALAAIRPALDGYKFGPVLAESPDLARRVVGHLLSMVEGQAVQIDVPEPNASGRALAESFGLSPVFRCARMYYGPTPKVNVQHVFGVTSFEFG
;
A
#
# COMPACT_ATOMS: atom_id res chain seq x y z
N MET A 1 16.40 -8.75 -23.18
CA MET A 1 16.39 -8.29 -21.77
C MET A 1 17.57 -7.34 -21.56
N SER A 2 17.31 -6.10 -21.17
CA SER A 2 18.39 -5.15 -20.84
C SER A 2 19.15 -5.66 -19.62
N ARG A 3 20.49 -5.69 -19.70
CA ARG A 3 21.36 -6.17 -18.63
C ARG A 3 21.22 -5.24 -17.42
N THR A 4 20.97 -5.80 -16.23
CA THR A 4 20.90 -5.02 -14.98
C THR A 4 22.12 -4.13 -14.83
N PRO A 5 21.96 -2.81 -14.64
CA PRO A 5 23.11 -1.91 -14.48
C PRO A 5 23.97 -2.33 -13.29
N ARG A 6 25.29 -2.28 -13.46
CA ARG A 6 26.21 -2.53 -12.34
C ARG A 6 26.12 -1.38 -11.34
N LEU A 7 26.19 -1.73 -10.06
CA LEU A 7 26.42 -0.72 -9.03
C LEU A 7 27.77 -0.05 -9.24
N PRO A 8 27.87 1.28 -9.01
CA PRO A 8 29.17 1.95 -8.98
C PRO A 8 30.09 1.33 -7.89
N ILE A 9 31.40 1.47 -8.08
CA ILE A 9 32.38 0.97 -7.11
C ILE A 9 32.15 1.64 -5.75
N GLY A 10 32.22 0.88 -4.67
CA GLY A 10 31.98 1.33 -3.30
C GLY A 10 30.55 1.15 -2.80
N TYR A 11 29.60 0.94 -3.71
CA TYR A 11 28.18 0.72 -3.32
C TYR A 11 27.85 -0.77 -3.23
N THR A 12 27.07 -1.14 -2.23
CA THR A 12 26.60 -2.51 -1.98
C THR A 12 25.10 -2.58 -1.75
N LEU A 13 24.52 -3.75 -2.04
CA LEU A 13 23.15 -4.08 -1.67
C LEU A 13 23.17 -5.10 -0.54
N ALA A 14 22.34 -4.85 0.48
CA ALA A 14 22.18 -5.73 1.64
C ALA A 14 20.74 -5.77 2.11
N PRO A 15 20.31 -6.76 2.90
CA PRO A 15 19.09 -6.66 3.70
C PRO A 15 19.16 -5.43 4.63
N MET A 16 18.05 -4.74 4.81
CA MET A 16 17.96 -3.64 5.79
C MET A 16 18.05 -4.17 7.23
N ARG A 17 18.75 -3.43 8.07
CA ARG A 17 18.66 -3.53 9.53
C ARG A 17 17.40 -2.79 10.02
N ASP A 18 17.01 -2.97 11.25
CA ASP A 18 15.81 -2.30 11.80
C ASP A 18 15.97 -0.77 11.82
N GLU A 19 17.18 -0.27 12.11
CA GLU A 19 17.50 1.16 12.01
C GLU A 19 17.37 1.73 10.59
N ASP A 20 17.71 0.93 9.55
CA ASP A 20 17.55 1.32 8.15
C ASP A 20 16.07 1.43 7.76
N ILE A 21 15.23 0.54 8.30
CA ILE A 21 13.77 0.56 8.06
C ILE A 21 13.16 1.81 8.68
N ASN A 22 13.57 2.19 9.89
CA ASN A 22 13.14 3.43 10.52
C ASN A 22 13.56 4.66 9.70
N GLN A 23 14.81 4.69 9.22
CA GLN A 23 15.30 5.77 8.36
C GLN A 23 14.55 5.82 7.03
N LEU A 24 14.18 4.67 6.45
CA LEU A 24 13.37 4.62 5.23
C LEU A 24 11.96 5.18 5.47
N ALA A 25 11.35 4.91 6.64
CA ALA A 25 10.06 5.48 7.02
C ALA A 25 10.15 7.02 7.16
N GLU A 26 11.23 7.54 7.76
CA GLU A 26 11.46 8.99 7.85
C GLU A 26 11.61 9.62 6.46
N TRP A 27 12.37 8.98 5.55
CA TRP A 27 12.48 9.47 4.17
C TRP A 27 11.14 9.44 3.43
N ALA A 28 10.34 8.40 3.63
CA ALA A 28 9.00 8.33 3.06
C ALA A 28 8.08 9.45 3.58
N ALA A 29 8.22 9.83 4.86
CA ALA A 29 7.51 10.98 5.41
C ALA A 29 7.94 12.30 4.77
N ILE A 30 9.25 12.51 4.56
CA ILE A 30 9.81 13.70 3.91
C ILE A 30 9.32 13.81 2.45
N GLU A 31 9.15 12.67 1.74
CA GLU A 31 8.57 12.62 0.39
C GLU A 31 7.03 12.82 0.41
N GLY A 32 6.41 13.02 1.57
CA GLY A 32 4.96 13.22 1.73
C GLY A 32 4.12 11.94 1.61
N TRP A 33 4.74 10.75 1.69
CA TRP A 33 4.00 9.50 1.50
C TRP A 33 3.23 9.06 2.76
N ASN A 34 3.61 9.59 3.92
CA ASN A 34 2.92 9.39 5.19
C ASN A 34 2.54 7.92 5.50
N PRO A 35 3.51 6.99 5.62
CA PRO A 35 3.21 5.60 5.95
C PRO A 35 2.55 5.48 7.34
N GLY A 36 1.73 4.45 7.53
CA GLY A 36 1.21 4.12 8.86
C GLY A 36 2.33 3.67 9.79
N ARG A 37 2.18 3.97 11.08
CA ARG A 37 3.23 3.73 12.09
C ARG A 37 3.64 2.26 12.20
N SER A 38 2.75 1.31 11.92
CA SER A 38 3.02 -0.12 12.00
C SER A 38 3.27 -0.77 10.63
N ASP A 39 3.07 -0.06 9.52
CA ASP A 39 3.04 -0.64 8.16
C ASP A 39 4.32 -1.41 7.83
N LEU A 40 5.49 -0.80 8.06
CA LEU A 40 6.77 -1.41 7.73
C LEU A 40 7.11 -2.59 8.65
N ALA A 41 6.75 -2.49 9.93
CA ALA A 41 6.97 -3.57 10.90
C ALA A 41 6.12 -4.80 10.57
N ILE A 42 4.87 -4.61 10.12
CA ILE A 42 4.01 -5.69 9.64
C ILE A 42 4.65 -6.39 8.45
N ALA A 43 5.03 -5.62 7.43
CA ALA A 43 5.67 -6.15 6.22
C ALA A 43 6.97 -6.89 6.55
N ARG A 44 7.81 -6.35 7.44
CA ARG A 44 9.05 -6.99 7.92
C ARG A 44 8.80 -8.33 8.61
N ARG A 45 7.73 -8.42 9.40
CA ARG A 45 7.35 -9.66 10.08
C ARG A 45 6.85 -10.73 9.10
N ILE A 46 6.07 -10.33 8.09
CA ILE A 46 5.50 -11.26 7.08
C ILE A 46 6.58 -11.72 6.09
N ASP A 47 7.43 -10.81 5.62
CA ASP A 47 8.53 -11.10 4.71
C ASP A 47 9.84 -10.46 5.23
N PRO A 48 10.63 -11.17 6.05
CA PRO A 48 11.90 -10.66 6.58
C PRO A 48 12.92 -10.27 5.50
N ASN A 49 12.76 -10.73 4.27
CA ASN A 49 13.64 -10.45 3.14
C ASN A 49 13.13 -9.32 2.21
N ALA A 50 12.03 -8.64 2.61
CA ALA A 50 11.41 -7.63 1.77
C ALA A 50 12.21 -6.33 1.65
N PHE A 51 13.03 -5.98 2.63
CA PHE A 51 13.69 -4.67 2.72
C PHE A 51 15.12 -4.72 2.22
N ILE A 52 15.44 -3.92 1.19
CA ILE A 52 16.75 -3.87 0.54
C ILE A 52 17.37 -2.48 0.75
N ALA A 53 18.57 -2.47 1.35
CA ALA A 53 19.41 -1.30 1.51
C ALA A 53 20.38 -1.16 0.35
N LEU A 54 20.59 0.08 -0.13
CA LEU A 54 21.75 0.50 -0.90
C LEU A 54 22.68 1.26 0.05
N ARG A 55 23.95 0.85 0.12
CA ARG A 55 24.93 1.41 1.04
C ARG A 55 26.15 1.96 0.32
N ASP A 56 26.74 3.03 0.88
CA ASP A 56 28.05 3.56 0.61
C ASP A 56 28.89 3.29 1.88
N GLY A 57 29.72 2.24 1.89
CA GLY A 57 30.27 1.68 3.11
C GLY A 57 29.17 1.28 4.10
N ASP A 58 29.19 1.83 5.30
CA ASP A 58 28.17 1.59 6.33
C ASP A 58 26.95 2.52 6.23
N GLN A 59 27.03 3.57 5.41
CA GLN A 59 25.93 4.53 5.29
C GLN A 59 24.80 4.01 4.42
N LEU A 60 23.55 4.10 4.91
CA LEU A 60 22.37 3.93 4.10
C LEU A 60 22.23 5.12 3.14
N VAL A 61 22.15 4.88 1.85
CA VAL A 61 22.00 5.93 0.82
C VAL A 61 20.75 5.77 -0.04
N GLY A 62 20.08 4.64 0.09
CA GLY A 62 18.80 4.38 -0.58
C GLY A 62 18.25 3.02 -0.21
N GLY A 63 17.05 2.74 -0.66
CA GLY A 63 16.42 1.46 -0.39
C GLY A 63 15.02 1.32 -0.95
N GLY A 64 14.35 0.28 -0.50
CA GLY A 64 12.95 0.01 -0.79
C GLY A 64 12.56 -1.44 -0.56
N THR A 65 11.29 -1.75 -0.82
CA THR A 65 10.75 -3.08 -0.57
C THR A 65 10.62 -3.93 -1.83
N VAL A 66 10.75 -5.23 -1.63
CA VAL A 66 10.55 -6.33 -2.59
C VAL A 66 9.71 -7.40 -1.92
N PHE A 67 8.48 -7.04 -1.58
CA PHE A 67 7.59 -7.82 -0.74
C PHE A 67 7.01 -9.01 -1.51
N ARG A 68 7.33 -10.24 -1.07
CA ARG A 68 6.76 -11.46 -1.61
C ARG A 68 5.50 -11.82 -0.83
N ILE A 69 4.36 -11.66 -1.48
CA ILE A 69 3.05 -11.97 -0.89
C ILE A 69 2.76 -13.47 -0.99
N THR A 70 2.86 -14.02 -2.21
CA THR A 70 2.73 -15.45 -2.52
C THR A 70 3.86 -15.89 -3.46
N PRO A 71 4.02 -17.17 -3.78
CA PRO A 71 4.93 -17.59 -4.85
C PRO A 71 4.62 -16.97 -6.21
N SER A 72 3.36 -16.59 -6.48
CA SER A 72 2.90 -16.04 -7.76
C SER A 72 2.63 -14.53 -7.74
N PHE A 73 2.81 -13.86 -6.59
CA PHE A 73 2.52 -12.43 -6.47
C PHE A 73 3.50 -11.72 -5.52
N GLY A 74 4.07 -10.63 -6.00
CA GLY A 74 4.91 -9.72 -5.21
C GLY A 74 4.50 -8.26 -5.35
N PHE A 75 5.04 -7.40 -4.49
CA PHE A 75 4.82 -5.96 -4.55
C PHE A 75 6.13 -5.19 -4.30
N MET A 76 6.37 -4.13 -5.07
CA MET A 76 7.53 -3.25 -4.92
C MET A 76 7.07 -1.88 -4.42
N GLY A 77 7.61 -1.44 -3.28
CA GLY A 77 7.28 -0.14 -2.70
C GLY A 77 8.49 0.59 -2.13
N LEU A 78 8.27 1.77 -1.55
CA LEU A 78 9.24 2.54 -0.78
C LEU A 78 10.58 2.76 -1.49
N PHE A 79 10.57 2.98 -2.80
CA PHE A 79 11.79 3.20 -3.58
C PHE A 79 12.31 4.62 -3.37
N ILE A 80 13.38 4.78 -2.58
CA ILE A 80 13.95 6.08 -2.23
C ILE A 80 15.47 6.04 -2.40
N ILE A 81 16.03 7.09 -2.97
CA ILE A 81 17.45 7.46 -2.91
C ILE A 81 17.54 8.76 -2.11
N ARG A 82 18.46 8.81 -1.17
CA ARG A 82 18.77 10.00 -0.38
C ARG A 82 19.01 11.20 -1.30
N ALA A 83 18.46 12.35 -0.99
CA ALA A 83 18.37 13.51 -1.90
C ALA A 83 19.76 13.94 -2.44
N ASP A 84 20.79 13.96 -1.58
CA ASP A 84 22.17 14.32 -1.93
C ASP A 84 22.91 13.27 -2.79
N ARG A 85 22.29 12.13 -3.04
CA ARG A 85 22.84 10.99 -3.84
C ARG A 85 22.03 10.75 -5.11
N ARG A 86 21.08 11.61 -5.46
CA ARG A 86 20.31 11.52 -6.71
C ARG A 86 21.11 12.01 -7.92
N GLY A 87 20.66 11.67 -9.12
CA GLY A 87 21.24 12.15 -10.39
C GLY A 87 22.51 11.42 -10.86
N VAL A 88 23.08 10.48 -10.08
CA VAL A 88 24.33 9.77 -10.41
C VAL A 88 24.13 8.30 -10.81
N GLY A 89 22.91 7.91 -11.19
CA GLY A 89 22.60 6.56 -11.69
C GLY A 89 22.28 5.51 -10.61
N LEU A 90 22.44 5.81 -9.31
CA LEU A 90 22.18 4.89 -8.20
C LEU A 90 20.72 4.40 -8.18
N GLY A 91 19.75 5.28 -8.42
CA GLY A 91 18.35 4.92 -8.47
C GLY A 91 18.06 3.87 -9.55
N ARG A 92 18.60 4.05 -10.75
CA ARG A 92 18.44 3.08 -11.84
C ARG A 92 19.02 1.71 -11.44
N ALA A 93 20.22 1.66 -10.89
CA ALA A 93 20.85 0.42 -10.47
C ALA A 93 20.03 -0.26 -9.34
N LEU A 94 19.70 0.46 -8.27
CA LEU A 94 18.91 -0.06 -7.15
C LEU A 94 17.56 -0.62 -7.64
N TRP A 95 16.85 0.11 -8.49
CA TRP A 95 15.52 -0.30 -8.96
C TRP A 95 15.59 -1.63 -9.74
N HIS A 96 16.51 -1.76 -10.69
CA HIS A 96 16.70 -2.99 -11.47
C HIS A 96 17.07 -4.17 -10.57
N HIS A 97 18.02 -3.98 -9.65
CA HIS A 97 18.42 -5.04 -8.71
C HIS A 97 17.25 -5.48 -7.81
N ARG A 98 16.43 -4.54 -7.34
CA ARG A 98 15.23 -4.88 -6.54
C ARG A 98 14.22 -5.67 -7.36
N ARG A 99 13.91 -5.23 -8.59
CA ARG A 99 13.01 -5.95 -9.49
C ARG A 99 13.49 -7.37 -9.74
N ASP A 100 14.75 -7.53 -10.14
CA ASP A 100 15.32 -8.82 -10.47
C ASP A 100 15.37 -9.74 -9.24
N ARG A 101 15.75 -9.21 -8.07
CA ARG A 101 15.69 -9.95 -6.81
C ARG A 101 14.27 -10.43 -6.46
N LEU A 102 13.24 -9.62 -6.73
CA LEU A 102 11.87 -10.07 -6.50
C LEU A 102 11.46 -11.14 -7.50
N ILE A 103 11.80 -10.97 -8.78
CA ILE A 103 11.55 -11.99 -9.82
C ILE A 103 12.19 -13.33 -9.43
N ASP A 104 13.42 -13.34 -8.95
CA ASP A 104 14.14 -14.56 -8.53
C ASP A 104 13.50 -15.26 -7.31
N ARG A 105 12.68 -14.53 -6.54
CA ARG A 105 11.96 -15.06 -5.38
C ARG A 105 10.56 -15.56 -5.72
N LEU A 106 10.09 -15.32 -6.94
CA LEU A 106 8.76 -15.66 -7.41
C LEU A 106 8.79 -16.83 -8.40
N ALA A 107 7.65 -17.47 -8.57
CA ALA A 107 7.48 -18.50 -9.61
C ALA A 107 7.50 -17.86 -11.01
N PRO A 108 7.92 -18.61 -12.04
CA PRO A 108 7.83 -18.14 -13.43
C PRO A 108 6.40 -17.69 -13.79
N GLY A 109 6.29 -16.52 -14.44
CA GLY A 109 4.99 -15.95 -14.83
C GLY A 109 4.24 -15.24 -13.71
N ALA A 110 4.87 -15.03 -12.55
CA ALA A 110 4.27 -14.30 -11.44
C ALA A 110 3.99 -12.84 -11.77
N THR A 111 3.08 -12.24 -11.02
CA THR A 111 2.75 -10.81 -11.06
C THR A 111 3.54 -10.04 -10.01
N ILE A 112 4.04 -8.85 -10.38
CA ILE A 112 4.58 -7.88 -9.43
C ILE A 112 3.79 -6.59 -9.58
N GLY A 113 3.16 -6.12 -8.49
CA GLY A 113 2.51 -4.83 -8.40
C GLY A 113 3.43 -3.73 -7.88
N MET A 114 3.10 -2.49 -8.18
CA MET A 114 3.69 -1.29 -7.56
C MET A 114 2.80 -0.08 -7.74
N ASP A 115 2.92 0.89 -6.83
CA ASP A 115 2.40 2.23 -6.99
C ASP A 115 3.57 3.19 -7.20
N GLY A 116 3.68 3.70 -8.41
CA GLY A 116 4.79 4.54 -8.82
C GLY A 116 4.40 6.00 -8.97
N VAL A 117 5.32 6.92 -8.66
CA VAL A 117 5.15 8.34 -8.95
C VAL A 117 5.07 8.58 -10.46
N LEU A 118 4.24 9.54 -10.89
CA LEU A 118 3.88 9.72 -12.30
C LEU A 118 5.08 10.00 -13.20
N ASP A 119 6.01 10.82 -12.74
CA ASP A 119 7.21 11.20 -13.50
C ASP A 119 8.12 10.02 -13.83
N MET A 120 8.00 8.91 -13.08
CA MET A 120 8.79 7.70 -13.26
C MET A 120 8.08 6.63 -14.10
N VAL A 121 6.85 6.84 -14.54
CA VAL A 121 6.08 5.88 -15.34
C VAL A 121 6.84 5.43 -16.61
N PRO A 122 7.47 6.32 -17.42
CA PRO A 122 8.25 5.90 -18.57
C PRO A 122 9.40 4.95 -18.18
N PHE A 123 10.10 5.24 -17.09
CA PHE A 123 11.18 4.41 -16.58
C PHE A 123 10.69 3.01 -16.11
N TYR A 124 9.52 2.96 -15.45
CA TYR A 124 8.91 1.68 -15.04
C TYR A 124 8.42 0.87 -16.23
N ASN A 125 7.88 1.54 -17.26
CA ASN A 125 7.51 0.87 -18.53
C ASN A 125 8.73 0.21 -19.22
N ASP A 126 9.87 0.90 -19.26
CA ASP A 126 11.13 0.34 -19.77
C ASP A 126 11.59 -0.88 -18.94
N GLY A 127 11.26 -0.88 -17.66
CA GLY A 127 11.48 -1.99 -16.73
C GLY A 127 10.53 -3.16 -16.88
N GLY A 128 9.56 -3.08 -17.81
CA GLY A 128 8.60 -4.15 -18.11
C GLY A 128 7.25 -4.03 -17.39
N PHE A 129 7.06 -3.00 -16.59
CA PHE A 129 5.76 -2.73 -15.95
C PHE A 129 4.78 -2.10 -16.94
N ARG A 130 3.49 -2.29 -16.71
CA ARG A 130 2.41 -1.69 -17.51
C ARG A 130 1.42 -1.00 -16.58
N LEU A 131 0.99 0.19 -16.98
CA LEU A 131 -0.03 0.96 -16.26
C LEU A 131 -1.37 0.20 -16.29
N ALA A 132 -1.96 0.01 -15.12
CA ALA A 132 -3.31 -0.52 -14.98
C ALA A 132 -4.33 0.62 -14.77
N HIS A 133 -4.09 1.46 -13.78
CA HIS A 133 -4.89 2.65 -13.48
C HIS A 133 -4.06 3.62 -12.62
N HIS A 134 -4.66 4.73 -12.25
CA HIS A 134 -4.09 5.61 -11.22
C HIS A 134 -4.87 5.46 -9.92
N ASP A 135 -4.20 5.80 -8.83
CA ASP A 135 -4.79 5.95 -7.51
C ASP A 135 -4.63 7.39 -7.04
N LEU A 136 -5.65 7.91 -6.36
CA LEU A 136 -5.70 9.28 -5.85
C LEU A 136 -5.71 9.26 -4.32
N ARG A 137 -4.79 9.98 -3.70
CA ARG A 137 -4.84 10.28 -2.27
C ARG A 137 -5.72 11.47 -2.03
N TYR A 138 -6.75 11.29 -1.23
CA TYR A 138 -7.57 12.34 -0.67
C TYR A 138 -7.13 12.62 0.76
N GLN A 139 -7.18 13.90 1.15
CA GLN A 139 -6.81 14.36 2.49
C GLN A 139 -7.76 15.44 2.96
N GLY A 140 -7.99 15.50 4.27
CA GLY A 140 -8.77 16.54 4.93
C GLY A 140 -8.82 16.34 6.43
N VAL A 141 -9.82 16.95 7.07
CA VAL A 141 -10.08 16.81 8.49
C VAL A 141 -11.25 15.86 8.67
N ALA A 142 -11.12 14.92 9.60
CA ALA A 142 -12.16 13.95 9.89
C ALA A 142 -13.41 14.64 10.43
N SER A 143 -14.53 14.38 9.78
CA SER A 143 -15.87 14.68 10.28
C SER A 143 -16.82 13.60 9.79
N GLY A 144 -17.50 12.93 10.71
CA GLY A 144 -18.36 11.80 10.40
C GLY A 144 -19.44 11.59 11.43
N GLU A 145 -20.27 10.58 11.19
CA GLU A 145 -21.39 10.23 12.06
C GLU A 145 -21.30 8.78 12.51
N HIS A 146 -21.57 8.56 13.78
CA HIS A 146 -21.68 7.23 14.35
C HIS A 146 -22.88 6.47 13.75
N ASP A 147 -22.63 5.27 13.24
CA ASP A 147 -23.64 4.36 12.72
C ASP A 147 -23.74 3.12 13.63
N PRO A 148 -24.89 2.87 14.30
CA PRO A 148 -25.05 1.75 15.24
C PRO A 148 -25.02 0.36 14.59
N TYR A 149 -25.14 0.28 13.27
CA TYR A 149 -25.05 -0.98 12.51
C TYR A 149 -23.63 -1.26 11.97
N VAL A 150 -22.70 -0.32 12.16
CA VAL A 150 -21.28 -0.54 11.90
C VAL A 150 -20.66 -1.11 13.17
N LEU A 151 -20.14 -2.31 13.08
CA LEU A 151 -19.69 -3.10 14.21
C LEU A 151 -18.18 -3.27 14.19
N ALA A 152 -17.58 -3.39 15.36
CA ALA A 152 -16.16 -3.77 15.45
C ALA A 152 -15.92 -5.14 14.78
N LEU A 153 -14.78 -5.27 14.13
CA LEU A 153 -14.30 -6.55 13.57
C LEU A 153 -14.09 -7.57 14.70
N ILE A 154 -14.56 -8.79 14.50
CA ILE A 154 -14.36 -9.94 15.40
C ILE A 154 -13.66 -11.08 14.66
N ASP A 155 -13.21 -12.10 15.38
CA ASP A 155 -12.45 -13.21 14.77
C ASP A 155 -13.27 -14.03 13.77
N GLU A 156 -14.58 -14.14 13.97
CA GLU A 156 -15.50 -14.83 13.07
C GLU A 156 -15.58 -14.20 11.67
N ASP A 157 -15.30 -12.90 11.55
CA ASP A 157 -15.30 -12.17 10.27
C ASP A 157 -14.10 -12.51 9.39
N ARG A 158 -13.00 -13.00 9.98
CA ARG A 158 -11.70 -13.12 9.29
C ARG A 158 -11.76 -14.00 8.03
N THR A 159 -12.55 -15.06 8.06
CA THR A 159 -12.71 -15.92 6.88
C THR A 159 -13.33 -15.18 5.70
N ASP A 160 -14.37 -14.40 5.94
CA ASP A 160 -15.02 -13.58 4.92
C ASP A 160 -14.10 -12.44 4.44
N ILE A 161 -13.40 -11.80 5.36
CA ILE A 161 -12.45 -10.71 5.06
C ILE A 161 -11.31 -11.22 4.18
N ARG A 162 -10.68 -12.34 4.50
CA ARG A 162 -9.61 -12.95 3.69
C ARG A 162 -10.08 -13.25 2.28
N ARG A 163 -11.30 -13.80 2.13
CA ARG A 163 -11.91 -14.06 0.82
C ARG A 163 -12.19 -12.78 0.05
N LEU A 164 -12.77 -11.77 0.70
CA LEU A 164 -13.08 -10.47 0.10
C LEU A 164 -11.80 -9.75 -0.34
N ASP A 165 -10.81 -9.68 0.54
CA ASP A 165 -9.51 -9.06 0.24
C ASP A 165 -8.81 -9.77 -0.93
N ALA A 166 -8.72 -11.09 -0.92
CA ALA A 166 -8.10 -11.86 -1.99
C ALA A 166 -8.79 -11.63 -3.35
N ALA A 167 -10.13 -11.54 -3.37
CA ALA A 167 -10.89 -11.27 -4.59
C ALA A 167 -10.67 -9.85 -5.14
N LEU A 168 -10.48 -8.85 -4.28
CA LEU A 168 -10.34 -7.44 -4.65
C LEU A 168 -8.88 -6.98 -4.76
N PHE A 169 -7.95 -7.69 -4.16
CA PHE A 169 -6.51 -7.47 -4.33
C PHE A 169 -5.93 -8.27 -5.51
N GLY A 170 -6.46 -9.47 -5.76
CA GLY A 170 -6.05 -10.37 -6.84
C GLY A 170 -5.01 -11.40 -6.45
N ALA A 171 -4.72 -11.56 -5.14
CA ALA A 171 -3.90 -12.63 -4.57
C ALA A 171 -4.29 -12.89 -3.11
N ASP A 172 -4.10 -14.11 -2.65
CA ASP A 172 -4.28 -14.45 -1.25
C ASP A 172 -3.13 -13.87 -0.41
N ARG A 173 -3.45 -12.87 0.40
CA ARG A 173 -2.53 -12.26 1.37
C ARG A 173 -3.06 -12.35 2.80
N SER A 174 -3.74 -13.44 3.12
CA SER A 174 -4.42 -13.64 4.40
C SER A 174 -3.55 -13.34 5.62
N ALA A 175 -2.30 -13.82 5.63
CA ALA A 175 -1.37 -13.53 6.73
C ALA A 175 -1.06 -12.02 6.87
N PHE A 176 -0.96 -11.31 5.75
CA PHE A 176 -0.71 -9.87 5.77
C PHE A 176 -1.94 -9.10 6.25
N ILE A 177 -3.13 -9.37 5.67
CA ILE A 177 -4.34 -8.63 6.05
C ILE A 177 -4.74 -8.89 7.50
N ASP A 178 -4.58 -10.10 8.01
CA ASP A 178 -4.82 -10.41 9.43
C ASP A 178 -3.89 -9.62 10.35
N ALA A 179 -2.60 -9.58 10.01
CA ALA A 179 -1.61 -8.82 10.77
C ALA A 179 -1.89 -7.30 10.70
N TRP A 180 -2.34 -6.82 9.55
CA TRP A 180 -2.68 -5.43 9.31
C TRP A 180 -3.86 -4.98 10.15
N LEU A 181 -4.96 -5.72 10.09
CA LEU A 181 -6.19 -5.39 10.82
C LEU A 181 -6.07 -5.60 12.35
N SER A 182 -5.05 -6.32 12.81
CA SER A 182 -4.77 -6.55 14.24
C SER A 182 -3.63 -5.69 14.78
N ALA A 183 -3.07 -4.79 13.98
CA ALA A 183 -1.93 -3.98 14.42
C ALA A 183 -2.32 -2.95 15.48
N PRO A 184 -1.40 -2.56 16.36
CA PRO A 184 -1.70 -1.58 17.41
C PRO A 184 -2.23 -0.26 16.85
N GLY A 185 -3.35 0.21 17.41
CA GLY A 185 -4.01 1.46 17.04
C GLY A 185 -4.87 1.38 15.78
N VAL A 186 -4.91 0.24 15.09
CA VAL A 186 -5.86 0.04 13.98
C VAL A 186 -7.26 -0.13 14.54
N GLN A 187 -8.20 0.62 13.97
CA GLN A 187 -9.62 0.45 14.20
C GLN A 187 -10.21 -0.13 12.92
N ALA A 188 -10.76 -1.34 13.01
CA ALA A 188 -11.36 -2.04 11.90
C ALA A 188 -12.83 -2.33 12.20
N VAL A 189 -13.70 -2.00 11.24
CA VAL A 189 -15.16 -2.13 11.37
C VAL A 189 -15.74 -2.84 10.16
N VAL A 190 -16.88 -3.48 10.39
CA VAL A 190 -17.62 -4.23 9.38
C VAL A 190 -19.11 -3.91 9.41
N ILE A 191 -19.79 -4.12 8.29
CA ILE A 191 -21.24 -4.29 8.21
C ILE A 191 -21.50 -5.73 7.77
N ARG A 192 -22.41 -6.43 8.48
CA ARG A 192 -22.79 -7.81 8.18
C ARG A 192 -24.20 -7.87 7.61
N SER A 193 -24.46 -8.88 6.78
CA SER A 193 -25.82 -9.26 6.38
C SER A 193 -26.55 -9.96 7.54
N GLU A 194 -27.84 -10.24 7.36
CA GLU A 194 -28.63 -11.07 8.29
C GLU A 194 -28.01 -12.48 8.47
N SER A 195 -27.37 -13.01 7.43
CA SER A 195 -26.65 -14.29 7.48
C SER A 195 -25.21 -14.18 8.02
N GLN A 196 -24.86 -13.08 8.65
CA GLN A 196 -23.55 -12.76 9.24
C GLN A 196 -22.37 -12.68 8.22
N ARG A 197 -22.64 -12.62 6.92
CA ARG A 197 -21.62 -12.40 5.90
C ARG A 197 -21.15 -10.94 5.90
N VAL A 198 -19.85 -10.68 5.81
CA VAL A 198 -19.29 -9.34 5.71
C VAL A 198 -19.65 -8.72 4.36
N LEU A 199 -20.36 -7.59 4.39
CA LEU A 199 -20.78 -6.79 3.22
C LEU A 199 -19.85 -5.60 2.98
N ALA A 200 -19.28 -5.06 4.05
CA ALA A 200 -18.28 -3.99 4.01
C ALA A 200 -17.28 -4.14 5.13
N LEU A 201 -16.04 -3.75 4.83
CA LEU A 201 -14.93 -3.64 5.74
C LEU A 201 -14.29 -2.26 5.55
N ALA A 202 -13.99 -1.58 6.65
CA ALA A 202 -13.07 -0.44 6.63
C ALA A 202 -12.11 -0.52 7.80
N ALA A 203 -10.89 -0.06 7.58
CA ALA A 203 -9.91 0.13 8.63
C ALA A 203 -9.31 1.54 8.56
N ILE A 204 -9.04 2.12 9.75
CA ILE A 204 -8.27 3.34 9.90
C ILE A 204 -7.14 3.10 10.89
N ARG A 205 -5.98 3.67 10.63
CA ARG A 205 -4.78 3.46 11.44
C ARG A 205 -4.00 4.75 11.66
N PRO A 206 -3.27 4.88 12.78
CA PRO A 206 -2.35 5.99 13.00
C PRO A 206 -1.27 6.02 11.91
N ALA A 207 -1.07 7.17 11.29
CA ALA A 207 0.03 7.45 10.39
C ALA A 207 1.08 8.32 11.09
N LEU A 208 2.15 8.71 10.40
CA LEU A 208 3.12 9.64 10.96
C LEU A 208 2.48 11.01 11.21
N ASP A 209 1.60 11.43 10.29
CA ASP A 209 0.72 12.59 10.46
C ASP A 209 -0.74 12.14 10.35
N GLY A 210 -1.51 12.32 11.45
CA GLY A 210 -2.92 11.98 11.53
C GLY A 210 -3.22 10.48 11.38
N TYR A 211 -4.24 10.18 10.59
CA TYR A 211 -4.74 8.83 10.36
C TYR A 211 -4.86 8.52 8.87
N LYS A 212 -4.79 7.24 8.53
CA LYS A 212 -4.89 6.77 7.15
C LYS A 212 -5.88 5.60 7.05
N PHE A 213 -6.84 5.73 6.14
CA PHE A 213 -7.74 4.64 5.79
C PHE A 213 -7.02 3.58 4.96
N GLY A 214 -7.45 2.34 5.08
CA GLY A 214 -7.07 1.22 4.23
C GLY A 214 -6.93 -0.09 4.97
N PRO A 215 -7.58 -1.16 4.42
CA PRO A 215 -8.48 -1.14 3.26
C PRO A 215 -9.87 -0.56 3.56
N VAL A 216 -10.58 -0.13 2.49
CA VAL A 216 -12.02 0.14 2.50
C VAL A 216 -12.65 -0.64 1.35
N LEU A 217 -13.33 -1.72 1.67
CA LEU A 217 -13.93 -2.67 0.74
C LEU A 217 -15.43 -2.77 1.00
N ALA A 218 -16.27 -2.62 -0.03
CA ALA A 218 -17.70 -2.68 0.15
C ALA A 218 -18.44 -3.13 -1.12
N GLU A 219 -19.56 -3.81 -0.96
CA GLU A 219 -20.42 -4.26 -2.07
C GLU A 219 -21.21 -3.11 -2.71
N SER A 220 -21.34 -1.98 -2.01
CA SER A 220 -22.03 -0.79 -2.54
C SER A 220 -21.45 0.52 -1.98
N PRO A 221 -21.68 1.65 -2.68
CA PRO A 221 -21.29 2.98 -2.20
C PRO A 221 -21.94 3.38 -0.86
N ASP A 222 -23.18 2.98 -0.62
CA ASP A 222 -23.89 3.25 0.63
C ASP A 222 -23.19 2.55 1.82
N LEU A 223 -22.85 1.28 1.68
CA LEU A 223 -22.14 0.53 2.69
C LEU A 223 -20.75 1.14 2.96
N ALA A 224 -20.03 1.56 1.91
CA ALA A 224 -18.76 2.25 2.06
C ALA A 224 -18.90 3.58 2.83
N ARG A 225 -19.93 4.37 2.52
CA ARG A 225 -20.22 5.63 3.21
C ARG A 225 -20.42 5.41 4.70
N ARG A 226 -21.17 4.38 5.07
CA ARG A 226 -21.49 4.09 6.47
C ARG A 226 -20.25 3.70 7.26
N VAL A 227 -19.41 2.79 6.75
CA VAL A 227 -18.18 2.36 7.46
C VAL A 227 -17.14 3.48 7.51
N VAL A 228 -16.99 4.30 6.46
CA VAL A 228 -16.08 5.44 6.45
C VAL A 228 -16.56 6.54 7.39
N GLY A 229 -17.85 6.92 7.33
CA GLY A 229 -18.46 7.94 8.20
C GLY A 229 -18.33 7.57 9.68
N HIS A 230 -18.57 6.30 10.01
CA HIS A 230 -18.40 5.80 11.38
C HIS A 230 -16.95 5.92 11.86
N LEU A 231 -15.97 5.51 11.06
CA LEU A 231 -14.55 5.62 11.43
C LEU A 231 -14.09 7.09 11.52
N LEU A 232 -14.61 7.98 10.66
CA LEU A 232 -14.32 9.41 10.75
C LEU A 232 -14.80 10.00 12.09
N SER A 233 -16.00 9.57 12.59
CA SER A 233 -16.51 10.02 13.88
C SER A 233 -15.63 9.61 15.06
N MET A 234 -14.89 8.50 14.93
CA MET A 234 -13.98 8.02 15.99
C MET A 234 -12.68 8.83 16.10
N VAL A 235 -12.33 9.59 15.04
CA VAL A 235 -11.12 10.42 14.96
C VAL A 235 -11.47 11.87 14.59
N GLU A 236 -12.63 12.34 15.03
CA GLU A 236 -13.18 13.68 14.72
C GLU A 236 -12.14 14.77 14.94
N GLY A 237 -12.03 15.70 13.96
CA GLY A 237 -11.09 16.82 13.99
C GLY A 237 -9.63 16.48 13.67
N GLN A 238 -9.27 15.20 13.48
CA GLN A 238 -7.91 14.79 13.10
C GLN A 238 -7.69 14.86 11.60
N ALA A 239 -6.43 15.02 11.19
CA ALA A 239 -6.05 14.88 9.78
C ALA A 239 -6.24 13.42 9.33
N VAL A 240 -6.85 13.24 8.16
CA VAL A 240 -7.09 11.91 7.59
C VAL A 240 -6.73 11.84 6.13
N GLN A 241 -6.28 10.67 5.68
CA GLN A 241 -6.02 10.33 4.29
C GLN A 241 -6.74 9.05 3.88
N ILE A 242 -7.18 9.00 2.62
CA ILE A 242 -7.72 7.80 1.97
C ILE A 242 -7.16 7.72 0.55
N ASP A 243 -6.70 6.55 0.15
CA ASP A 243 -6.11 6.28 -1.17
C ASP A 243 -7.13 5.53 -2.04
N VAL A 244 -7.71 6.19 -3.04
CA VAL A 244 -8.87 5.71 -3.83
C VAL A 244 -8.45 5.38 -5.25
N PRO A 245 -8.78 4.18 -5.81
CA PRO A 245 -8.59 3.90 -7.22
C PRO A 245 -9.37 4.89 -8.11
N GLU A 246 -8.67 5.59 -9.00
CA GLU A 246 -9.27 6.62 -9.88
C GLU A 246 -10.44 6.08 -10.73
N PRO A 247 -10.44 4.83 -11.21
CA PRO A 247 -11.57 4.25 -11.92
C PRO A 247 -12.84 4.10 -11.07
N ASN A 248 -12.72 4.08 -9.72
CA ASN A 248 -13.89 4.03 -8.83
C ASN A 248 -14.49 5.43 -8.64
N ALA A 249 -15.40 5.82 -9.53
CA ALA A 249 -16.07 7.13 -9.46
C ALA A 249 -16.86 7.31 -8.15
N SER A 250 -17.50 6.25 -7.65
CA SER A 250 -18.24 6.28 -6.38
C SER A 250 -17.30 6.46 -5.18
N GLY A 251 -16.11 5.86 -5.22
CA GLY A 251 -15.08 6.04 -4.19
C GLY A 251 -14.55 7.47 -4.13
N ARG A 252 -14.34 8.10 -5.30
CA ARG A 252 -13.93 9.51 -5.39
C ARG A 252 -15.02 10.44 -4.85
N ALA A 253 -16.28 10.26 -5.31
CA ALA A 253 -17.41 11.03 -4.82
C ALA A 253 -17.64 10.84 -3.31
N LEU A 254 -17.37 9.64 -2.78
CA LEU A 254 -17.42 9.36 -1.36
C LEU A 254 -16.40 10.21 -0.58
N ALA A 255 -15.15 10.21 -0.98
CA ALA A 255 -14.09 11.01 -0.34
C ALA A 255 -14.44 12.51 -0.37
N GLU A 256 -14.86 13.02 -1.54
CA GLU A 256 -15.28 14.42 -1.72
C GLU A 256 -16.50 14.78 -0.84
N SER A 257 -17.45 13.86 -0.65
CA SER A 257 -18.63 14.08 0.18
C SER A 257 -18.34 14.22 1.67
N PHE A 258 -17.17 13.75 2.13
CA PHE A 258 -16.64 13.98 3.46
C PHE A 258 -15.69 15.20 3.54
N GLY A 259 -15.66 16.04 2.50
CA GLY A 259 -14.83 17.25 2.47
C GLY A 259 -13.35 16.98 2.23
N LEU A 260 -12.99 15.77 1.83
CA LEU A 260 -11.59 15.45 1.50
C LEU A 260 -11.27 15.91 0.08
N SER A 261 -10.03 16.38 -0.14
CA SER A 261 -9.56 16.88 -1.43
C SER A 261 -8.38 16.06 -1.94
N PRO A 262 -8.23 15.88 -3.27
CA PRO A 262 -7.12 15.13 -3.84
C PRO A 262 -5.80 15.91 -3.68
N VAL A 263 -4.77 15.25 -3.13
CA VAL A 263 -3.46 15.86 -2.85
C VAL A 263 -2.28 15.16 -3.52
N PHE A 264 -2.46 13.90 -3.93
CA PHE A 264 -1.41 13.11 -4.57
C PHE A 264 -2.02 12.09 -5.54
N ARG A 265 -1.28 11.76 -6.59
CA ARG A 265 -1.67 10.75 -7.59
C ARG A 265 -0.48 9.86 -7.89
N CYS A 266 -0.72 8.55 -7.94
CA CYS A 266 0.28 7.57 -8.37
C CYS A 266 -0.27 6.66 -9.48
N ALA A 267 0.63 5.88 -10.05
CA ALA A 267 0.32 4.91 -11.10
C ALA A 267 0.39 3.50 -10.52
N ARG A 268 -0.74 2.79 -10.44
CA ARG A 268 -0.79 1.36 -10.21
C ARG A 268 -0.30 0.65 -11.46
N MET A 269 0.81 -0.06 -11.32
CA MET A 269 1.47 -0.74 -12.43
C MET A 269 1.74 -2.20 -12.10
N TYR A 270 1.78 -3.05 -13.13
CA TYR A 270 2.08 -4.47 -12.98
C TYR A 270 3.15 -4.93 -13.97
N TYR A 271 4.05 -5.78 -13.49
CA TYR A 271 4.91 -6.63 -14.28
C TYR A 271 4.30 -8.04 -14.30
N GLY A 272 4.23 -8.67 -15.48
CA GLY A 272 3.49 -9.93 -15.64
C GLY A 272 1.98 -9.72 -15.84
N PRO A 273 1.15 -10.73 -15.57
CA PRO A 273 -0.30 -10.65 -15.73
C PRO A 273 -0.94 -9.60 -14.81
N THR A 274 -1.78 -8.73 -15.36
CA THR A 274 -2.56 -7.80 -14.54
C THR A 274 -3.70 -8.54 -13.85
N PRO A 275 -3.88 -8.40 -12.52
CA PRO A 275 -5.00 -8.99 -11.81
C PRO A 275 -6.34 -8.48 -12.33
N LYS A 276 -7.30 -9.40 -12.46
CA LYS A 276 -8.67 -9.07 -12.83
C LYS A 276 -9.50 -8.88 -11.56
N VAL A 277 -9.55 -7.67 -11.04
CA VAL A 277 -10.28 -7.32 -9.83
C VAL A 277 -11.39 -6.33 -10.10
N ASN A 278 -12.46 -6.36 -9.29
CA ASN A 278 -13.53 -5.37 -9.37
C ASN A 278 -13.16 -4.13 -8.55
N VAL A 279 -12.47 -3.18 -9.16
CA VAL A 279 -12.04 -1.93 -8.51
C VAL A 279 -13.22 -1.08 -8.01
N GLN A 280 -14.45 -1.29 -8.51
CA GLN A 280 -15.64 -0.56 -8.07
C GLN A 280 -16.03 -0.91 -6.61
N HIS A 281 -15.53 -2.02 -6.06
CA HIS A 281 -15.73 -2.41 -4.68
C HIS A 281 -14.54 -2.04 -3.77
N VAL A 282 -13.51 -1.40 -4.32
CA VAL A 282 -12.35 -0.88 -3.57
C VAL A 282 -12.52 0.64 -3.43
N PHE A 283 -12.98 1.08 -2.27
CA PHE A 283 -13.15 2.49 -1.92
C PHE A 283 -11.93 3.10 -1.26
N GLY A 284 -11.01 2.26 -0.79
CA GLY A 284 -9.70 2.64 -0.28
C GLY A 284 -8.74 1.46 -0.38
N VAL A 285 -7.58 1.65 -1.02
CA VAL A 285 -6.53 0.63 -1.07
C VAL A 285 -5.89 0.47 0.32
N THR A 286 -5.29 -0.69 0.58
CA THR A 286 -4.70 -0.96 1.90
C THR A 286 -3.52 -0.02 2.13
N SER A 287 -2.62 0.11 1.13
CA SER A 287 -1.45 0.99 1.18
C SER A 287 -0.82 1.11 -0.20
N PHE A 288 -0.19 2.24 -0.50
CA PHE A 288 0.62 2.38 -1.72
C PHE A 288 1.95 1.62 -1.64
N GLU A 289 2.39 1.31 -0.44
CA GLU A 289 3.68 0.68 -0.20
C GLU A 289 3.65 -0.84 -0.36
N PHE A 290 2.48 -1.47 -0.12
CA PHE A 290 2.30 -2.93 -0.09
C PHE A 290 1.07 -3.43 -0.87
N GLY A 291 0.30 -2.51 -1.50
CA GLY A 291 -0.89 -2.78 -2.33
C GLY A 291 -2.20 -2.89 -1.57
#